data_7d0122810b5e65096928d6ed8032bdc0
#
_entry.id   7d0122810b5e65096928d6ed8032bdc0
#
_cell.length_a   1.000
_cell.length_b   1.000
_cell.length_c   1.000
_cell.angle_alpha   90.00
_cell.angle_beta   90.00
_cell.angle_gamma   90.00
#
_symmetry.space_group_name_H-M   'P 1'
#
loop_
_entity.id
_entity.type
_entity.pdbx_description
1 polymer ?
#
loop_
_entity_poly.entity_id
_entity_poly.type
_entity_poly.pdbx_seq_one_letter_code
_entity_poly.pdbx_strand_id
1 'polypeptide(L)'
;MPLFKLPSRSQLQLHYHHEIKKEGACKDVLLDNVRGTVEPDSTIDITGFSHFLAMPDLAAFGNSGFPFSRLADLSETAVVLPAQPEVADYAAYLSLMGLMGNVTGYPAHAVTVDLGGSQLNALSDKDLLVIASNGSKSPLLEQWAKYLPFSLTPSAKGFRLSDYASRLLNWWDPDQRDRVQP
;
A
#
# COMPACT_ATOMS: atom_id res chain seq x y z
N MET A 1 14.74 -3.25 7.36
CA MET A 1 13.81 -3.00 6.23
C MET A 1 12.40 -3.20 6.76
N PRO A 2 11.46 -2.27 6.57
CA PRO A 2 10.08 -2.45 7.04
C PRO A 2 9.37 -3.54 6.22
N LEU A 3 8.50 -4.34 6.86
CA LEU A 3 7.78 -5.47 6.24
C LEU A 3 6.90 -5.05 5.05
N PHE A 4 6.29 -3.87 5.12
CA PHE A 4 5.44 -3.36 4.04
C PHE A 4 6.20 -3.04 2.73
N LYS A 5 7.53 -3.04 2.74
CA LYS A 5 8.37 -2.93 1.53
C LYS A 5 8.64 -4.28 0.87
N LEU A 6 8.21 -5.37 1.48
CA LEU A 6 8.26 -6.69 0.86
C LEU A 6 6.99 -6.88 0.05
N PRO A 7 7.06 -7.03 -1.27
CA PRO A 7 5.90 -7.36 -2.07
C PRO A 7 5.39 -8.75 -1.69
N SER A 8 4.11 -9.01 -1.96
CA SER A 8 3.46 -10.30 -1.68
C SER A 8 4.16 -11.50 -2.34
N ARG A 9 4.89 -11.24 -3.42
CA ARG A 9 5.77 -12.21 -4.07
C ARG A 9 7.18 -11.65 -4.13
N SER A 10 8.08 -12.23 -3.34
CA SER A 10 9.49 -11.86 -3.27
C SER A 10 10.36 -13.03 -3.70
N GLN A 11 11.46 -12.74 -4.37
CA GLN A 11 12.49 -13.73 -4.71
C GLN A 11 13.70 -13.48 -3.84
N LEU A 12 14.15 -14.53 -3.15
CA LEU A 12 15.42 -14.55 -2.44
C LEU A 12 16.45 -15.22 -3.33
N GLN A 13 17.46 -14.48 -3.74
CA GLN A 13 18.61 -15.03 -4.47
C GLN A 13 19.78 -15.22 -3.51
N LEU A 14 20.29 -16.43 -3.44
CA LEU A 14 21.46 -16.78 -2.67
C LEU A 14 22.65 -16.91 -3.61
N HIS A 15 23.65 -16.06 -3.43
CA HIS A 15 24.91 -16.12 -4.15
C HIS A 15 25.98 -16.70 -3.23
N TYR A 16 26.48 -17.86 -3.59
CA TYR A 16 27.57 -18.51 -2.86
C TYR A 16 28.91 -18.09 -3.46
N HIS A 17 29.78 -17.56 -2.61
CA HIS A 17 31.16 -17.29 -2.97
C HIS A 17 32.05 -18.20 -2.11
N HIS A 18 32.83 -19.03 -2.74
CA HIS A 18 33.74 -19.95 -2.06
C HIS A 18 35.18 -19.48 -2.21
N GLU A 19 35.81 -19.21 -1.08
CA GLU A 19 37.23 -18.89 -1.02
C GLU A 19 38.00 -20.08 -0.46
N ILE A 20 39.08 -20.47 -1.15
CA ILE A 20 39.98 -21.48 -0.66
C ILE A 20 41.07 -20.79 0.16
N LYS A 21 41.10 -21.07 1.46
CA LYS A 21 42.24 -20.67 2.30
C LYS A 21 43.46 -21.49 1.92
N LYS A 22 44.49 -20.83 1.43
CA LYS A 22 45.80 -21.44 1.16
C LYS A 22 46.61 -21.48 2.44
N GLU A 23 47.02 -22.66 2.86
CA GLU A 23 47.95 -22.85 3.95
C GLU A 23 49.23 -23.52 3.42
N GLY A 24 50.38 -22.81 3.58
CA GLY A 24 51.68 -23.32 3.19
C GLY A 24 51.94 -23.39 1.67
N ALA A 25 52.70 -24.40 1.24
CA ALA A 25 53.10 -24.59 -0.17
C ALA A 25 52.08 -25.38 -1.00
N CYS A 26 50.84 -25.50 -0.57
CA CYS A 26 49.79 -26.24 -1.28
C CYS A 26 49.42 -25.55 -2.60
N LYS A 27 49.30 -26.34 -3.65
CA LYS A 27 48.82 -25.87 -4.96
C LYS A 27 47.30 -25.69 -4.94
N ASP A 28 46.80 -24.74 -5.70
CA ASP A 28 45.38 -24.56 -5.89
C ASP A 28 44.72 -25.81 -6.44
N VAL A 29 43.70 -26.29 -5.75
CA VAL A 29 42.82 -27.33 -6.28
C VAL A 29 41.53 -26.63 -6.66
N LEU A 30 41.14 -26.68 -7.93
CA LEU A 30 39.82 -26.26 -8.38
C LEU A 30 38.78 -27.21 -7.79
N LEU A 31 37.89 -26.66 -6.99
CA LEU A 31 36.76 -27.43 -6.42
C LEU A 31 35.66 -27.54 -7.47
N ASP A 32 35.64 -28.61 -8.24
CA ASP A 32 34.68 -28.83 -9.32
C ASP A 32 33.22 -29.05 -8.83
N ASN A 33 33.01 -29.36 -7.55
CA ASN A 33 31.72 -29.83 -7.03
C ASN A 33 31.28 -29.15 -5.74
N VAL A 34 31.58 -27.87 -5.56
CA VAL A 34 31.04 -27.13 -4.40
C VAL A 34 29.58 -26.77 -4.68
N ARG A 35 28.68 -27.30 -3.87
CA ARG A 35 27.25 -27.05 -3.97
C ARG A 35 26.75 -26.49 -2.63
N GLY A 36 25.95 -25.42 -2.73
CA GLY A 36 25.14 -24.95 -1.60
C GLY A 36 23.73 -25.56 -1.69
N THR A 37 23.21 -26.01 -0.58
CA THR A 37 21.83 -26.52 -0.49
C THR A 37 21.07 -25.71 0.55
N VAL A 38 19.83 -25.35 0.24
CA VAL A 38 18.89 -24.80 1.21
C VAL A 38 18.07 -25.96 1.73
N GLU A 39 18.16 -26.21 3.02
CA GLU A 39 17.43 -27.31 3.64
C GLU A 39 15.92 -27.01 3.68
N PRO A 40 15.06 -28.05 3.59
CA PRO A 40 13.59 -27.87 3.60
C PRO A 40 13.04 -27.23 4.86
N ASP A 41 13.73 -27.31 5.97
CA ASP A 41 13.40 -26.73 7.28
C ASP A 41 13.98 -25.33 7.49
N SER A 42 14.65 -24.77 6.46
CA SER A 42 15.15 -23.42 6.52
C SER A 42 14.01 -22.42 6.69
N THR A 43 14.19 -21.45 7.57
CA THR A 43 13.20 -20.42 7.88
C THR A 43 13.77 -19.02 7.64
N ILE A 44 12.89 -18.11 7.31
CA ILE A 44 13.21 -16.67 7.24
C ILE A 44 12.53 -16.00 8.44
N ASP A 45 13.33 -15.50 9.37
CA ASP A 45 12.83 -14.77 10.53
C ASP A 45 12.68 -13.28 10.18
N ILE A 46 11.44 -12.79 10.22
CA ILE A 46 11.06 -11.39 9.98
C ILE A 46 10.56 -10.70 11.26
N THR A 47 10.61 -11.35 12.42
CA THR A 47 10.09 -10.81 13.68
C THR A 47 10.84 -9.57 14.16
N GLY A 48 12.11 -9.41 13.78
CA GLY A 48 12.92 -8.23 14.11
C GLY A 48 12.65 -6.99 13.25
N PHE A 49 11.75 -7.07 12.24
CA PHE A 49 11.39 -5.91 11.43
C PHE A 49 10.26 -5.10 12.06
N SER A 50 10.21 -3.81 11.71
CA SER A 50 9.12 -2.95 12.16
C SER A 50 7.78 -3.42 11.57
N HIS A 51 6.82 -3.67 12.45
CA HIS A 51 5.44 -4.04 12.11
C HIS A 51 4.50 -2.83 12.06
N PHE A 52 4.99 -1.66 12.46
CA PHE A 52 4.21 -0.42 12.48
C PHE A 52 4.74 0.55 11.45
N LEU A 53 3.81 1.21 10.80
CA LEU A 53 4.06 2.28 9.84
C LEU A 53 3.26 3.51 10.25
N ALA A 54 3.93 4.65 10.33
CA ALA A 54 3.22 5.90 10.54
C ALA A 54 2.36 6.19 9.30
N MET A 55 1.05 6.37 9.50
CA MET A 55 0.13 6.75 8.44
C MET A 55 -0.14 8.26 8.48
N PRO A 56 -0.42 8.86 7.35
CA PRO A 56 -0.51 8.28 6.00
C PRO A 56 0.86 8.16 5.32
N ASP A 57 1.04 7.10 4.54
CA ASP A 57 2.25 6.88 3.76
C ASP A 57 1.90 6.53 2.30
N LEU A 58 1.95 7.53 1.42
CA LEU A 58 1.67 7.34 -0.01
C LEU A 58 2.72 6.47 -0.71
N ALA A 59 3.93 6.39 -0.17
CA ALA A 59 4.95 5.52 -0.73
C ALA A 59 4.64 4.05 -0.42
N ALA A 60 4.15 3.75 0.78
CA ALA A 60 3.66 2.42 1.12
C ALA A 60 2.46 2.03 0.24
N PHE A 61 1.52 2.94 0.03
CA PHE A 61 0.40 2.71 -0.88
C PHE A 61 0.87 2.46 -2.31
N GLY A 62 1.72 3.33 -2.87
CA GLY A 62 2.20 3.20 -4.26
C GLY A 62 3.03 1.95 -4.52
N ASN A 63 3.82 1.49 -3.53
CA ASN A 63 4.71 0.36 -3.68
C ASN A 63 4.07 -1.00 -3.36
N SER A 64 3.11 -1.02 -2.44
CA SER A 64 2.54 -2.28 -1.93
C SER A 64 1.02 -2.28 -1.82
N GLY A 65 0.34 -1.17 -2.12
CA GLY A 65 -1.10 -1.05 -1.94
C GLY A 65 -1.54 -0.93 -0.47
N PHE A 66 -0.59 -0.83 0.47
CA PHE A 66 -0.91 -0.75 1.89
C PHE A 66 -1.66 0.56 2.24
N PRO A 67 -2.68 0.54 3.10
CA PRO A 67 -3.15 -0.56 3.95
C PRO A 67 -4.10 -1.57 3.25
N PHE A 68 -4.64 -1.24 2.11
CA PHE A 68 -5.70 -2.01 1.44
C PHE A 68 -5.28 -3.43 1.03
N SER A 69 -3.99 -3.66 0.83
CA SER A 69 -3.40 -4.95 0.43
C SER A 69 -2.97 -5.84 1.59
N ARG A 70 -3.45 -5.58 2.83
CA ARG A 70 -3.07 -6.41 4.00
C ARG A 70 -3.41 -7.87 3.79
N LEU A 71 -4.58 -8.15 3.23
CA LEU A 71 -4.94 -9.46 2.70
C LEU A 71 -4.91 -9.42 1.17
N ALA A 72 -4.34 -10.45 0.56
CA ALA A 72 -4.11 -10.49 -0.88
C ALA A 72 -5.41 -10.48 -1.70
N ASP A 73 -6.50 -11.02 -1.16
CA ASP A 73 -7.83 -11.06 -1.76
C ASP A 73 -8.66 -9.78 -1.55
N LEU A 74 -8.13 -8.82 -0.79
CA LEU A 74 -8.75 -7.56 -0.39
C LEU A 74 -10.02 -7.73 0.46
N SER A 75 -10.16 -8.82 1.21
CA SER A 75 -11.35 -9.07 2.04
C SER A 75 -11.55 -8.05 3.18
N GLU A 76 -10.48 -7.37 3.62
CA GLU A 76 -10.55 -6.29 4.62
C GLU A 76 -10.68 -4.90 3.99
N THR A 77 -10.89 -4.82 2.68
CA THR A 77 -11.02 -3.55 1.95
C THR A 77 -12.43 -3.37 1.42
N ALA A 78 -12.96 -2.17 1.56
CA ALA A 78 -14.20 -1.77 0.95
C ALA A 78 -13.99 -0.55 0.05
N VAL A 79 -14.59 -0.58 -1.15
CA VAL A 79 -14.58 0.53 -2.09
C VAL A 79 -15.95 1.20 -2.07
N VAL A 80 -15.94 2.50 -1.79
CA VAL A 80 -17.16 3.32 -1.83
C VAL A 80 -17.15 4.14 -3.12
N LEU A 81 -18.13 3.87 -3.98
CA LEU A 81 -18.38 4.61 -5.20
C LEU A 81 -19.56 5.58 -5.00
N PRO A 82 -19.73 6.59 -5.85
CA PRO A 82 -20.93 7.43 -5.85
C PRO A 82 -22.20 6.58 -6.01
N ALA A 83 -23.35 7.10 -5.56
CA ALA A 83 -24.65 6.40 -5.71
C ALA A 83 -24.99 6.16 -7.19
N GLN A 84 -24.55 7.05 -8.06
CA GLN A 84 -24.64 6.92 -9.52
C GLN A 84 -23.25 7.14 -10.11
N PRO A 85 -22.45 6.06 -10.22
CA PRO A 85 -21.07 6.18 -10.73
C PRO A 85 -21.06 6.52 -12.22
N GLU A 86 -20.18 7.43 -12.59
CA GLU A 86 -19.86 7.74 -13.98
C GLU A 86 -18.82 6.77 -14.54
N VAL A 87 -18.61 6.83 -15.87
CA VAL A 87 -17.59 6.01 -16.55
C VAL A 87 -16.20 6.23 -15.95
N ALA A 88 -15.90 7.46 -15.53
CA ALA A 88 -14.62 7.82 -14.90
C ALA A 88 -14.43 7.13 -13.54
N ASP A 89 -15.50 6.98 -12.77
CA ASP A 89 -15.46 6.31 -11.46
C ASP A 89 -15.19 4.81 -11.63
N TYR A 90 -15.85 4.17 -12.60
CA TYR A 90 -15.58 2.77 -12.94
C TYR A 90 -14.17 2.56 -13.49
N ALA A 91 -13.68 3.47 -14.33
CA ALA A 91 -12.32 3.39 -14.86
C ALA A 91 -11.28 3.49 -13.75
N ALA A 92 -11.49 4.41 -12.79
CA ALA A 92 -10.62 4.53 -11.62
C ALA A 92 -10.67 3.28 -10.73
N TYR A 93 -11.86 2.75 -10.47
CA TYR A 93 -12.05 1.52 -9.71
C TYR A 93 -11.31 0.33 -10.34
N LEU A 94 -11.54 0.08 -11.63
CA LEU A 94 -10.90 -1.04 -12.33
C LEU A 94 -9.38 -0.88 -12.40
N SER A 95 -8.89 0.34 -12.60
CA SER A 95 -7.46 0.63 -12.62
C SER A 95 -6.81 0.35 -11.27
N LEU A 96 -7.47 0.75 -10.17
CA LEU A 96 -6.98 0.48 -8.81
C LEU A 96 -7.04 -1.01 -8.48
N MET A 97 -8.11 -1.72 -8.84
CA MET A 97 -8.21 -3.17 -8.62
C MET A 97 -7.15 -3.92 -9.43
N GLY A 98 -6.86 -3.48 -10.65
CA GLY A 98 -5.77 -4.01 -11.47
C GLY A 98 -4.40 -3.78 -10.83
N LEU A 99 -4.16 -2.58 -10.28
CA LEU A 99 -2.93 -2.27 -9.55
C LEU A 99 -2.79 -3.16 -8.30
N MET A 100 -3.86 -3.28 -7.49
CA MET A 100 -3.86 -4.11 -6.30
C MET A 100 -3.61 -5.58 -6.63
N GLY A 101 -4.27 -6.10 -7.67
CA GLY A 101 -4.04 -7.46 -8.15
C GLY A 101 -2.61 -7.70 -8.63
N ASN A 102 -2.01 -6.71 -9.29
CA ASN A 102 -0.60 -6.78 -9.72
C ASN A 102 0.36 -6.80 -8.51
N VAL A 103 0.11 -5.96 -7.51
CA VAL A 103 0.95 -5.85 -6.32
C VAL A 103 0.82 -7.08 -5.42
N THR A 104 -0.41 -7.55 -5.17
CA THR A 104 -0.65 -8.71 -4.32
C THR A 104 -0.36 -10.04 -5.02
N GLY A 105 -0.33 -10.04 -6.35
CA GLY A 105 -0.23 -11.26 -7.17
C GLY A 105 -1.49 -12.13 -7.09
N TYR A 106 -2.60 -11.58 -6.59
CA TYR A 106 -3.86 -12.29 -6.40
C TYR A 106 -5.06 -11.46 -6.88
N PRO A 107 -6.10 -12.05 -7.44
CA PRO A 107 -7.29 -11.31 -7.86
C PRO A 107 -8.00 -10.65 -6.67
N ALA A 108 -8.42 -9.40 -6.84
CA ALA A 108 -9.15 -8.62 -5.84
C ALA A 108 -10.64 -9.05 -5.77
N HIS A 109 -10.92 -10.34 -5.52
CA HIS A 109 -12.26 -10.90 -5.65
C HIS A 109 -13.12 -10.78 -4.39
N ALA A 110 -12.50 -10.53 -3.23
CA ALA A 110 -13.21 -10.42 -1.95
C ALA A 110 -13.43 -8.97 -1.51
N VAL A 111 -13.06 -7.99 -2.35
CA VAL A 111 -13.32 -6.57 -2.08
C VAL A 111 -14.83 -6.31 -1.98
N THR A 112 -15.23 -5.58 -0.95
CA THR A 112 -16.64 -5.14 -0.79
C THR A 112 -16.84 -3.83 -1.56
N VAL A 113 -17.90 -3.71 -2.35
CA VAL A 113 -18.24 -2.48 -3.06
C VAL A 113 -19.56 -1.93 -2.52
N ASP A 114 -19.53 -0.68 -2.07
CA ASP A 114 -20.73 0.05 -1.60
C ASP A 114 -20.99 1.24 -2.52
N LEU A 115 -22.23 1.39 -2.95
CA LEU A 115 -22.70 2.51 -3.77
C LEU A 115 -23.35 3.56 -2.89
N GLY A 116 -22.83 4.78 -2.96
CA GLY A 116 -23.37 5.93 -2.23
C GLY A 116 -23.05 5.98 -0.73
N GLY A 117 -22.28 5.03 -0.21
CA GLY A 117 -21.95 4.99 1.22
C GLY A 117 -23.14 4.60 2.10
N SER A 118 -24.05 3.79 1.59
CA SER A 118 -25.28 3.38 2.31
C SER A 118 -25.02 2.38 3.44
N GLN A 119 -23.91 1.66 3.40
CA GLN A 119 -23.58 0.57 4.33
C GLN A 119 -22.36 0.87 5.22
N LEU A 120 -21.99 2.13 5.41
CA LEU A 120 -20.78 2.52 6.14
C LEU A 120 -20.67 1.91 7.55
N ASN A 121 -21.80 1.78 8.25
CA ASN A 121 -21.81 1.18 9.59
C ASN A 121 -21.44 -0.31 9.57
N ALA A 122 -21.77 -1.02 8.49
CA ALA A 122 -21.41 -2.41 8.29
C ALA A 122 -19.94 -2.59 7.80
N LEU A 123 -19.29 -1.49 7.42
CA LEU A 123 -17.94 -1.46 6.91
C LEU A 123 -16.93 -0.87 7.92
N SER A 124 -17.35 -0.73 9.19
CA SER A 124 -16.54 -0.10 10.25
C SER A 124 -15.23 -0.84 10.56
N ASP A 125 -15.15 -2.12 10.21
CA ASP A 125 -13.98 -2.99 10.38
C ASP A 125 -13.07 -3.05 9.15
N LYS A 126 -13.44 -2.32 8.07
CA LYS A 126 -12.72 -2.37 6.78
C LYS A 126 -11.96 -1.08 6.50
N ASP A 127 -10.88 -1.21 5.75
CA ASP A 127 -10.20 -0.07 5.16
C ASP A 127 -11.03 0.47 3.99
N LEU A 128 -11.37 1.76 4.04
CA LEU A 128 -12.25 2.38 3.06
C LEU A 128 -11.45 3.08 1.96
N LEU A 129 -11.69 2.69 0.71
CA LEU A 129 -11.19 3.36 -0.49
C LEU A 129 -12.36 4.10 -1.14
N VAL A 130 -12.37 5.43 -1.04
CA VAL A 130 -13.45 6.26 -1.60
C VAL A 130 -13.03 6.81 -2.95
N ILE A 131 -13.82 6.52 -3.97
CA ILE A 131 -13.63 6.99 -5.34
C ILE A 131 -14.77 7.95 -5.69
N ALA A 132 -14.42 9.14 -6.17
CA ALA A 132 -15.40 10.10 -6.66
C ALA A 132 -14.76 10.97 -7.74
N SER A 133 -15.47 11.16 -8.85
CA SER A 133 -15.10 12.12 -9.91
C SER A 133 -15.58 13.54 -9.57
N ASN A 134 -15.08 14.54 -10.31
CA ASN A 134 -15.47 15.94 -10.12
C ASN A 134 -16.97 16.21 -10.34
N GLY A 135 -17.67 15.32 -11.03
CA GLY A 135 -19.11 15.42 -11.29
C GLY A 135 -19.95 14.76 -10.21
N SER A 136 -19.41 13.82 -9.47
CA SER A 136 -20.12 13.06 -8.45
C SER A 136 -19.89 13.63 -7.06
N LYS A 137 -20.95 14.15 -6.45
CA LYS A 137 -20.91 14.56 -5.05
C LYS A 137 -20.97 13.30 -4.18
N SER A 138 -19.94 13.07 -3.40
CA SER A 138 -19.94 12.03 -2.37
C SER A 138 -20.25 12.69 -1.01
N PRO A 139 -21.39 12.38 -0.39
CA PRO A 139 -21.71 12.90 0.93
C PRO A 139 -20.65 12.59 1.97
N LEU A 140 -20.00 11.45 1.83
CA LEU A 140 -18.91 11.00 2.68
C LEU A 140 -17.70 11.93 2.59
N LEU A 141 -17.29 12.30 1.37
CA LEU A 141 -16.18 13.22 1.17
C LEU A 141 -16.51 14.63 1.66
N GLU A 142 -17.75 15.07 1.53
CA GLU A 142 -18.20 16.37 2.08
C GLU A 142 -18.10 16.35 3.62
N GLN A 143 -18.53 15.28 4.26
CA GLN A 143 -18.42 15.09 5.71
C GLN A 143 -16.97 15.08 6.19
N TRP A 144 -16.07 14.49 5.41
CA TRP A 144 -14.65 14.38 5.73
C TRP A 144 -13.79 15.51 5.17
N ALA A 145 -14.40 16.49 4.50
CA ALA A 145 -13.68 17.59 3.84
C ALA A 145 -12.67 18.30 4.74
N LYS A 146 -12.97 18.42 6.05
CA LYS A 146 -12.07 19.03 7.03
C LYS A 146 -10.77 18.26 7.29
N TYR A 147 -10.76 16.96 7.00
CA TYR A 147 -9.61 16.09 7.18
C TYR A 147 -8.80 15.88 5.88
N LEU A 148 -9.36 16.30 4.74
CA LEU A 148 -8.70 16.13 3.46
C LEU A 148 -7.63 17.23 3.26
N PRO A 149 -6.46 16.87 2.68
CA PRO A 149 -5.38 17.83 2.42
C PRO A 149 -5.70 18.79 1.26
N PHE A 150 -6.85 18.67 0.61
CA PHE A 150 -7.29 19.50 -0.52
C PHE A 150 -8.76 19.90 -0.38
N SER A 151 -9.17 20.99 -1.05
CA SER A 151 -10.58 21.37 -1.08
C SER A 151 -11.34 20.60 -2.15
N LEU A 152 -12.51 20.07 -1.78
CA LEU A 152 -13.42 19.39 -2.70
C LEU A 152 -14.17 20.36 -3.64
N THR A 153 -14.19 21.66 -3.31
CA THR A 153 -14.80 22.69 -4.17
C THR A 153 -13.82 23.03 -5.28
N PRO A 154 -14.21 22.91 -6.57
CA PRO A 154 -13.40 23.40 -7.66
C PRO A 154 -13.16 24.91 -7.46
N SER A 155 -11.93 25.27 -7.13
CA SER A 155 -11.56 26.69 -7.11
C SER A 155 -11.54 27.18 -8.55
N ALA A 156 -12.37 28.18 -8.87
CA ALA A 156 -12.33 28.87 -10.15
C ALA A 156 -10.98 29.61 -10.40
N LYS A 157 -10.12 29.67 -9.39
CA LYS A 157 -8.74 30.14 -9.45
C LYS A 157 -7.85 28.93 -9.59
N GLY A 158 -7.16 28.82 -10.73
CA GLY A 158 -6.29 27.71 -11.06
C GLY A 158 -5.41 27.24 -9.92
N PHE A 159 -5.10 25.97 -9.94
CA PHE A 159 -4.27 25.24 -8.98
C PHE A 159 -3.02 26.05 -8.61
N ARG A 160 -2.91 26.49 -7.35
CA ARG A 160 -1.72 27.14 -6.83
C ARG A 160 -0.94 26.13 -5.98
N LEU A 161 0.28 25.85 -6.39
CA LEU A 161 1.21 24.98 -5.65
C LEU A 161 1.40 25.45 -4.17
N SER A 162 1.27 26.77 -3.91
CA SER A 162 1.33 27.34 -2.57
C SER A 162 0.23 26.85 -1.63
N ASP A 163 -0.97 26.57 -2.15
CA ASP A 163 -2.09 26.10 -1.34
C ASP A 163 -1.91 24.63 -0.95
N TYR A 164 -1.18 23.89 -1.78
CA TYR A 164 -0.83 22.51 -1.51
C TYR A 164 0.31 22.41 -0.47
N ALA A 165 1.32 23.27 -0.59
CA ALA A 165 2.45 23.31 0.32
C ALA A 165 2.02 23.71 1.74
N SER A 166 1.15 24.72 1.89
CA SER A 166 0.65 25.15 3.20
C SER A 166 -0.23 24.09 3.88
N ARG A 167 -0.99 23.31 3.10
CA ARG A 167 -1.82 22.22 3.64
C ARG A 167 -1.00 20.99 3.99
N LEU A 168 0.02 20.65 3.20
CA LEU A 168 0.98 19.61 3.53
C LEU A 168 1.78 19.97 4.80
N LEU A 169 2.14 21.23 4.98
CA LEU A 169 2.82 21.69 6.19
C LEU A 169 1.91 21.62 7.42
N ASN A 170 0.62 22.01 7.28
CA ASN A 170 -0.37 21.87 8.36
C ASN A 170 -0.72 20.40 8.67
N TRP A 171 -0.62 19.53 7.66
CA TRP A 171 -0.81 18.09 7.83
C TRP A 171 0.38 17.40 8.51
N TRP A 172 1.58 18.01 8.41
CA TRP A 172 2.79 17.59 9.11
C TRP A 172 2.86 18.11 10.56
N ASP A 173 1.85 18.84 11.03
CA ASP A 173 1.78 19.32 12.40
C ASP A 173 1.73 18.13 13.38
N PRO A 174 2.75 17.96 14.25
CA PRO A 174 2.78 16.86 15.22
C PRO A 174 1.58 16.84 16.16
N ASP A 175 0.98 18.00 16.47
CA ASP A 175 -0.20 18.11 17.34
C ASP A 175 -1.49 17.55 16.70
N GLN A 176 -1.51 17.37 15.40
CA GLN A 176 -2.63 16.72 14.71
C GLN A 176 -2.48 15.18 14.64
N ARG A 177 -1.28 14.64 14.80
CA ARG A 177 -1.04 13.18 14.82
C ARG A 177 -1.78 12.49 15.96
N ASP A 178 -1.85 13.14 17.12
CA ASP A 178 -2.48 12.57 18.33
C ASP A 178 -4.00 12.58 18.29
N ARG A 179 -4.61 13.29 17.30
CA ARG A 179 -6.07 13.36 17.16
C ARG A 179 -6.67 12.34 16.19
N VAL A 180 -5.83 11.58 15.50
CA VAL A 180 -6.25 10.61 14.46
C VAL A 180 -5.95 9.16 14.90
N GLN A 181 -5.65 8.95 16.18
CA GLN A 181 -5.62 7.60 16.74
C GLN A 181 -7.04 7.23 17.21
N PRO A 182 -7.53 6.03 16.81
CA PRO A 182 -8.84 5.52 17.25
C PRO A 182 -8.86 5.18 18.73
#